data_e1ad5d3d3e9b8b9614b550a0c8180860
#
_entry.id   e1ad5d3d3e9b8b9614b550a0c8180860
#
_cell.length_a   1.000
_cell.length_b   1.000
_cell.length_c   1.000
_cell.angle_alpha   90.00
_cell.angle_beta   90.00
_cell.angle_gamma   90.00
#
_symmetry.space_group_name_H-M   'P 1'
#
loop_
_entity.id
_entity.type
_entity.pdbx_description
1 polymer ?
#
loop_
_entity_poly.entity_id
_entity_poly.type
_entity_poly.pdbx_seq_one_letter_code
_entity_poly.pdbx_strand_id
1 'polypeptide(L)'
;MYNILSEIFFDDGKRAVVIDQLGMKEKYGNAECSQNLYLLDENGNVIWRVSSNFDEDGNPFTNVNLNDDNNIEAYRWNGGLYSINKETGFATPKILLK
;
A
#
# COMPACT_ATOMS: atom_id res chain seq x y z
N MET A 1 -9.44 15.55 -1.16
CA MET A 1 -8.32 15.30 -0.23
C MET A 1 -8.43 13.90 0.33
N TYR A 2 -7.32 13.20 0.41
CA TYR A 2 -7.30 11.83 0.91
C TYR A 2 -6.89 11.80 2.37
N ASN A 3 -7.52 10.91 3.13
CA ASN A 3 -7.10 10.64 4.51
C ASN A 3 -6.01 9.58 4.52
N ILE A 4 -4.95 9.83 5.26
CA ILE A 4 -3.87 8.86 5.43
C ILE A 4 -4.22 7.95 6.59
N LEU A 5 -4.30 6.64 6.33
CA LEU A 5 -4.57 5.64 7.36
C LEU A 5 -3.33 5.21 8.10
N SER A 6 -2.20 5.12 7.38
CA SER A 6 -0.97 4.58 7.92
C SER A 6 0.18 5.15 7.12
N GLU A 7 1.32 5.40 7.77
CA GLU A 7 2.51 5.83 7.04
C GLU A 7 3.77 5.44 7.79
N ILE A 8 4.85 5.27 7.05
CA ILE A 8 6.18 5.04 7.61
C ILE A 8 7.16 5.98 6.93
N PHE A 9 8.17 6.39 7.70
CA PHE A 9 9.22 7.29 7.23
C PHE A 9 10.53 6.52 7.11
N PHE A 10 11.28 6.81 6.06
CA PHE A 10 12.59 6.23 5.83
C PHE A 10 13.69 7.25 6.14
N ASP A 11 14.89 6.76 6.43
CA ASP A 11 16.02 7.61 6.82
C ASP A 11 16.42 8.61 5.72
N ASP A 12 16.12 8.29 4.47
CA ASP A 12 16.49 9.15 3.33
C ASP A 12 15.45 10.20 2.99
N GLY A 13 14.44 10.37 3.85
CA GLY A 13 13.40 11.39 3.66
C GLY A 13 12.17 10.90 2.89
N LYS A 14 12.21 9.68 2.38
CA LYS A 14 11.05 9.09 1.72
C LYS A 14 10.01 8.64 2.74
N ARG A 15 8.77 8.46 2.29
CA ARG A 15 7.72 7.88 3.13
C ARG A 15 6.78 7.03 2.30
N ALA A 16 6.27 5.97 2.93
CA ALA A 16 5.22 5.16 2.34
C ALA A 16 3.91 5.49 3.04
N VAL A 17 2.85 5.75 2.26
CA VAL A 17 1.56 6.17 2.80
C VAL A 17 0.44 5.27 2.28
N VAL A 18 -0.48 4.93 3.17
CA VAL A 18 -1.72 4.23 2.82
C VAL A 18 -2.85 5.23 2.91
N ILE A 19 -3.56 5.40 1.80
CA ILE A 19 -4.69 6.32 1.70
C ILE A 19 -5.97 5.55 2.01
N ASP A 20 -6.88 6.16 2.77
CA ASP A 20 -8.16 5.55 3.10
C ASP A 20 -9.08 5.50 1.87
N GLN A 21 -9.25 4.30 1.33
CA GLN A 21 -10.18 4.08 0.22
C GLN A 21 -11.12 2.90 0.51
N LEU A 22 -11.22 2.52 1.77
CA LEU A 22 -12.12 1.45 2.19
C LEU A 22 -13.58 1.85 1.89
N GLY A 23 -14.29 0.95 1.22
CA GLY A 23 -15.69 1.20 0.88
C GLY A 23 -15.91 2.12 -0.31
N MET A 24 -14.87 2.45 -1.06
CA MET A 24 -14.97 3.41 -2.17
C MET A 24 -14.90 2.77 -3.56
N LYS A 25 -15.17 1.47 -3.65
CA LYS A 25 -15.13 0.76 -4.94
C LYS A 25 -16.04 1.34 -6.00
N GLU A 26 -17.24 1.76 -5.60
CA GLU A 26 -18.21 2.30 -6.53
C GLU A 26 -17.77 3.66 -7.08
N LYS A 27 -17.02 4.41 -6.29
CA LYS A 27 -16.58 5.74 -6.67
C LYS A 27 -15.32 5.70 -7.53
N TYR A 28 -14.36 4.84 -7.18
CA TYR A 28 -13.03 4.84 -7.82
C TYR A 28 -12.74 3.58 -8.63
N GLY A 29 -13.54 2.51 -8.48
CA GLY A 29 -13.30 1.23 -9.13
C GLY A 29 -12.38 0.34 -8.32
N ASN A 30 -12.36 -0.95 -8.68
CA ASN A 30 -11.65 -1.97 -7.90
C ASN A 30 -10.13 -1.76 -7.93
N ALA A 31 -9.56 -1.56 -9.09
CA ALA A 31 -8.11 -1.39 -9.21
C ALA A 31 -7.63 -0.15 -8.44
N GLU A 32 -8.35 0.94 -8.56
CA GLU A 32 -7.99 2.18 -7.88
C GLU A 32 -7.98 2.00 -6.36
N CYS A 33 -9.00 1.35 -5.80
CA CYS A 33 -9.06 1.10 -4.36
C CYS A 33 -7.99 0.14 -3.88
N SER A 34 -7.62 -0.85 -4.70
CA SER A 34 -6.58 -1.81 -4.36
C SER A 34 -5.18 -1.23 -4.39
N GLN A 35 -4.99 -0.10 -5.06
CA GLN A 35 -3.69 0.53 -5.26
C GLN A 35 -3.55 1.79 -4.43
N ASN A 36 -3.89 1.71 -3.17
CA ASN A 36 -3.96 2.86 -2.27
C ASN A 36 -2.70 3.05 -1.39
N LEU A 37 -1.59 2.46 -1.77
CA LEU A 37 -0.31 2.60 -1.08
C LEU A 37 0.70 3.23 -2.04
N TYR A 38 1.37 4.29 -1.58
CA TYR A 38 2.30 5.07 -2.40
C TYR A 38 3.63 5.24 -1.68
N LEU A 39 4.72 5.25 -2.44
CA LEU A 39 6.00 5.73 -1.92
C LEU A 39 6.21 7.15 -2.45
N LEU A 40 6.49 8.07 -1.54
CA LEU A 40 6.70 9.47 -1.86
C LEU A 40 8.15 9.86 -1.55
N ASP A 41 8.71 10.77 -2.33
CA ASP A 41 10.01 11.34 -2.03
C ASP A 41 9.86 12.44 -0.96
N GLU A 42 10.98 13.08 -0.59
CA GLU A 42 10.98 14.11 0.45
C GLU A 42 10.18 15.35 0.08
N ASN A 43 9.90 15.54 -1.20
CA ASN A 43 9.10 16.67 -1.70
C ASN A 43 7.63 16.29 -1.89
N GLY A 44 7.26 15.05 -1.60
CA GLY A 44 5.89 14.59 -1.77
C GLY A 44 5.55 14.08 -3.15
N ASN A 45 6.54 13.91 -4.02
CA ASN A 45 6.32 13.36 -5.36
C ASN A 45 6.24 11.83 -5.30
N VAL A 46 5.35 11.25 -6.08
CA VAL A 46 5.15 9.80 -6.12
C VAL A 46 6.33 9.14 -6.82
N ILE A 47 7.01 8.23 -6.11
CA ILE A 47 8.06 7.40 -6.69
C ILE A 47 7.45 6.17 -7.33
N TRP A 48 6.55 5.49 -6.61
CA TRP A 48 5.76 4.41 -7.16
C TRP A 48 4.41 4.32 -6.44
N ARG A 49 3.48 3.66 -7.10
CA ARG A 49 2.19 3.29 -6.55
C ARG A 49 2.14 1.76 -6.51
N VAL A 50 1.62 1.19 -5.43
CA VAL A 50 1.56 -0.26 -5.26
C VAL A 50 0.79 -0.91 -6.41
N SER A 51 1.23 -2.10 -6.80
CA SER A 51 0.51 -2.95 -7.76
C SER A 51 0.66 -4.40 -7.33
N SER A 52 -0.29 -5.24 -7.74
CA SER A 52 -0.25 -6.67 -7.46
C SER A 52 -1.09 -7.41 -8.48
N ASN A 53 -1.02 -8.75 -8.43
CA ASN A 53 -1.84 -9.59 -9.29
C ASN A 53 -3.30 -9.67 -8.82
N PHE A 54 -3.62 -9.04 -7.68
CA PHE A 54 -4.95 -9.11 -7.07
C PHE A 54 -5.65 -7.75 -7.02
N ASP A 55 -5.18 -6.79 -7.82
CA ASP A 55 -5.73 -5.43 -7.78
C ASP A 55 -7.19 -5.36 -8.21
N GLU A 56 -7.61 -6.27 -9.07
CA GLU A 56 -9.00 -6.30 -9.54
C GLU A 56 -10.00 -6.72 -8.47
N ASP A 57 -9.52 -7.28 -7.35
CA ASP A 57 -10.38 -7.68 -6.24
C ASP A 57 -10.94 -6.49 -5.47
N GLY A 58 -10.32 -5.32 -5.61
CA GLY A 58 -10.82 -4.10 -4.99
C GLY A 58 -10.62 -4.03 -3.48
N ASN A 59 -9.65 -4.74 -2.94
CA ASN A 59 -9.37 -4.77 -1.51
C ASN A 59 -8.23 -3.80 -1.18
N PRO A 60 -8.51 -2.66 -0.55
CA PRO A 60 -7.47 -1.67 -0.25
C PRO A 60 -6.56 -2.13 0.88
N PHE A 61 -5.33 -1.63 0.87
CA PHE A 61 -4.44 -1.79 2.01
C PHE A 61 -4.94 -0.95 3.17
N THR A 62 -4.72 -1.41 4.38
CA THR A 62 -5.16 -0.73 5.59
C THR A 62 -4.01 -0.26 6.45
N ASN A 63 -2.81 -0.84 6.28
CA ASN A 63 -1.63 -0.33 6.96
C ASN A 63 -0.37 -0.68 6.19
N VAL A 64 0.75 -0.08 6.61
CA VAL A 64 2.08 -0.34 6.06
C VAL A 64 3.07 -0.33 7.23
N ASN A 65 4.04 -1.25 7.20
CA ASN A 65 5.05 -1.40 8.24
C ASN A 65 6.41 -1.74 7.63
N LEU A 66 7.47 -1.48 8.40
CA LEU A 66 8.78 -2.08 8.15
C LEU A 66 8.94 -3.27 9.09
N ASN A 67 9.39 -4.40 8.55
CA ASN A 67 9.72 -5.54 9.40
C ASN A 67 11.16 -5.42 9.92
N ASP A 68 11.62 -6.43 10.68
CA ASP A 68 12.95 -6.41 11.30
C ASP A 68 14.09 -6.37 10.27
N ASP A 69 13.83 -6.80 9.05
CA ASP A 69 14.81 -6.79 7.95
C ASP A 69 14.73 -5.52 7.11
N ASN A 70 13.99 -4.51 7.56
CA ASN A 70 13.73 -3.26 6.84
C ASN A 70 13.01 -3.45 5.51
N ASN A 71 12.24 -4.52 5.37
CA ASN A 71 11.40 -4.74 4.21
C ASN A 71 10.01 -4.17 4.47
N ILE A 72 9.38 -3.64 3.42
CA ILE A 72 8.04 -3.08 3.51
C ILE A 72 7.03 -4.22 3.52
N GLU A 73 6.12 -4.20 4.49
CA GLU A 73 5.00 -5.12 4.56
C GLU A 73 3.73 -4.32 4.74
N ALA A 74 2.63 -4.81 4.18
CA ALA A 74 1.35 -4.13 4.29
C ALA A 74 0.23 -5.15 4.39
N TYR A 75 -0.77 -4.85 5.22
CA TYR A 75 -1.99 -5.64 5.30
C TYR A 75 -3.03 -5.05 4.40
N ARG A 76 -3.71 -5.93 3.68
CA ARG A 76 -4.82 -5.58 2.82
C ARG A 76 -6.13 -5.91 3.51
N TRP A 77 -7.16 -5.14 3.24
CA TRP A 77 -8.51 -5.46 3.68
C TRP A 77 -8.83 -6.91 3.30
N ASN A 78 -9.51 -7.61 4.18
CA ASN A 78 -9.83 -9.02 4.01
C ASN A 78 -8.65 -9.97 4.29
N GLY A 79 -7.67 -9.51 5.05
CA GLY A 79 -6.75 -10.38 5.78
C GLY A 79 -5.53 -10.88 5.02
N GLY A 80 -5.06 -10.16 4.03
CA GLY A 80 -3.82 -10.53 3.34
C GLY A 80 -2.62 -9.75 3.84
N LEU A 81 -1.51 -10.42 4.13
CA LEU A 81 -0.23 -9.77 4.39
C LEU A 81 0.62 -9.85 3.13
N TYR A 82 1.10 -8.71 2.68
CA TYR A 82 1.89 -8.59 1.45
C TYR A 82 3.28 -8.05 1.73
N SER A 83 4.25 -8.57 0.98
CA SER A 83 5.61 -8.02 0.93
C SER A 83 5.69 -7.07 -0.26
N ILE A 84 6.20 -5.86 -0.05
CA ILE A 84 6.23 -4.82 -1.08
C ILE A 84 7.68 -4.62 -1.54
N ASN A 85 7.90 -4.68 -2.86
CA ASN A 85 9.22 -4.39 -3.43
C ASN A 85 9.49 -2.90 -3.32
N LYS A 86 10.58 -2.52 -2.65
CA LYS A 86 10.91 -1.12 -2.38
C LYS A 86 11.18 -0.31 -3.65
N GLU A 87 11.64 -0.95 -4.70
CA GLU A 87 12.03 -0.27 -5.94
C GLU A 87 10.88 -0.10 -6.91
N THR A 88 9.97 -1.08 -6.94
CA THR A 88 8.91 -1.12 -7.95
C THR A 88 7.51 -0.91 -7.37
N GLY A 89 7.34 -1.18 -6.07
CA GLY A 89 6.02 -1.15 -5.45
C GLY A 89 5.19 -2.40 -5.71
N PHE A 90 5.78 -3.44 -6.31
CA PHE A 90 5.03 -4.66 -6.56
C PHE A 90 4.80 -5.42 -5.26
N ALA A 91 3.54 -5.77 -5.00
CA ALA A 91 3.12 -6.46 -3.78
C ALA A 91 2.93 -7.95 -4.06
N THR A 92 3.56 -8.77 -3.22
CA THR A 92 3.47 -10.23 -3.32
C THR A 92 2.87 -10.77 -2.03
N PRO A 93 1.81 -11.61 -2.10
CA PRO A 93 1.24 -12.19 -0.89
C PRO A 93 2.25 -13.03 -0.13
N LYS A 94 2.36 -12.80 1.17
CA LYS A 94 3.15 -13.63 2.09
C LYS A 94 2.24 -14.60 2.83
N ILE A 95 1.16 -14.06 3.39
CA ILE A 95 0.20 -14.83 4.17
C ILE A 95 -1.18 -14.34 3.77
N LEU A 96 -2.06 -15.27 3.40
CA LEU A 96 -3.46 -14.97 3.14
C LEU A 96 -4.26 -15.46 4.34
N LEU A 97 -4.83 -14.52 5.08
CA LEU A 97 -5.65 -14.82 6.25
C LEU A 97 -7.10 -14.95 5.83
N LYS A 98 -7.71 -16.02 6.21
CA LYS A 98 -9.10 -16.26 5.87
C LYS A 98 -9.96 -16.35 7.09
#